data_cd7bc5e33080e1096e148721fae1ef33
#
_entry.id   cd7bc5e33080e1096e148721fae1ef33
#
_cell.length_a   1.000
_cell.length_b   1.000
_cell.length_c   1.000
_cell.angle_alpha   90.00
_cell.angle_beta   90.00
_cell.angle_gamma   90.00
#
_symmetry.space_group_name_H-M   'P 1'
#
loop_
_entity.id
_entity.type
_entity.pdbx_description
1 polymer ?
#
loop_
_entity_poly.entity_id
_entity_poly.type
_entity_poly.pdbx_seq_one_letter_code
_entity_poly.pdbx_strand_id
1 'polypeptide(L)'
;MTPQTLLKHIDEGQLWSSEELASIPADVSQAYQTALQVRKLREVRGEQPRGYKIGFTNRSIWERYQVFEPIWGTVWNTTLTMANLQGEGTVDISHMSQPRLEPELVFGMRCTPPADLTVQSLFESIEWMSSGFEIVQSHSLDWKFKVADTVTDSGLHAHLLVGKQVPLKDVAVNGAQLHDLLAGMSLELMHAGKVVEKGHATNVLDSPLMALLHFMKALRQCPGAPDVKAGDVITTGTWTDAWPLLAGQTWESRYDSLLTGFKITLV
;
A
#
# COMPACT_ATOMS: atom_id res chain seq x y z
N MET A 1 -11.58 21.37 -0.83
CA MET A 1 -11.35 20.72 -2.15
C MET A 1 -12.48 19.73 -2.44
N THR A 2 -12.98 19.63 -3.69
CA THR A 2 -14.07 18.69 -4.04
C THR A 2 -13.52 17.34 -4.46
N PRO A 3 -14.31 16.23 -4.35
CA PRO A 3 -13.88 14.92 -4.85
C PRO A 3 -13.53 14.90 -6.34
N GLN A 4 -14.23 15.71 -7.16
CA GLN A 4 -13.96 15.85 -8.59
C GLN A 4 -12.60 16.53 -8.84
N THR A 5 -12.27 17.56 -8.06
CA THR A 5 -10.97 18.25 -8.13
C THR A 5 -9.84 17.30 -7.72
N LEU A 6 -10.03 16.54 -6.63
CA LEU A 6 -9.05 15.52 -6.19
C LEU A 6 -8.80 14.47 -7.27
N LEU A 7 -9.88 13.92 -7.85
CA LEU A 7 -9.76 12.93 -8.91
C LEU A 7 -9.04 13.49 -10.14
N LYS A 8 -9.27 14.75 -10.51
CA LYS A 8 -8.57 15.42 -11.59
C LYS A 8 -7.06 15.51 -11.31
N HIS A 9 -6.65 15.92 -10.10
CA HIS A 9 -5.23 15.96 -9.72
C HIS A 9 -4.58 14.58 -9.80
N ILE A 10 -5.27 13.53 -9.32
CA ILE A 10 -4.81 12.14 -9.42
C ILE A 10 -4.60 11.73 -10.88
N ASP A 11 -5.54 12.07 -11.76
CA ASP A 11 -5.48 11.70 -13.18
C ASP A 11 -4.39 12.47 -13.96
N GLU A 12 -4.11 13.71 -13.58
CA GLU A 12 -3.17 14.61 -14.27
C GLU A 12 -1.79 14.67 -13.60
N GLY A 13 -1.61 14.05 -12.43
CA GLY A 13 -0.35 14.11 -11.66
C GLY A 13 0.03 15.50 -11.20
N GLN A 14 -0.95 16.41 -11.05
CA GLN A 14 -0.71 17.81 -10.74
C GLN A 14 -0.68 18.08 -9.24
N LEU A 15 0.27 18.90 -8.80
CA LEU A 15 0.34 19.34 -7.41
C LEU A 15 -0.88 20.19 -7.02
N TRP A 16 -1.28 20.08 -5.77
CA TRP A 16 -2.27 20.97 -5.17
C TRP A 16 -1.68 22.38 -4.98
N SER A 17 -2.49 23.39 -5.22
CA SER A 17 -2.17 24.76 -4.81
C SER A 17 -2.21 24.89 -3.29
N SER A 18 -1.59 25.93 -2.75
CA SER A 18 -1.65 26.20 -1.31
C SER A 18 -3.07 26.43 -0.80
N GLU A 19 -3.96 27.02 -1.63
CA GLU A 19 -5.38 27.25 -1.30
C GLU A 19 -6.15 25.92 -1.26
N GLU A 20 -5.91 25.02 -2.22
CA GLU A 20 -6.49 23.69 -2.25
C GLU A 20 -6.08 22.87 -1.05
N LEU A 21 -4.77 22.82 -0.73
CA LEU A 21 -4.24 22.14 0.44
C LEU A 21 -4.87 22.69 1.74
N ALA A 22 -4.94 24.00 1.89
CA ALA A 22 -5.56 24.63 3.06
C ALA A 22 -7.05 24.35 3.20
N SER A 23 -7.74 23.97 2.12
CA SER A 23 -9.17 23.63 2.11
C SER A 23 -9.47 22.19 2.57
N ILE A 24 -8.45 21.34 2.75
CA ILE A 24 -8.63 19.97 3.23
C ILE A 24 -8.90 20.01 4.74
N PRO A 25 -10.00 19.40 5.22
CA PRO A 25 -10.27 19.31 6.65
C PRO A 25 -9.15 18.57 7.38
N ALA A 26 -8.77 19.03 8.57
CA ALA A 26 -7.77 18.37 9.39
C ALA A 26 -8.28 17.07 10.06
N ASP A 27 -9.58 16.82 10.00
CA ASP A 27 -10.25 15.66 10.57
C ASP A 27 -10.09 14.43 9.65
N VAL A 28 -9.46 13.38 10.18
CA VAL A 28 -9.15 12.14 9.43
C VAL A 28 -10.43 11.40 9.03
N SER A 29 -11.47 11.43 9.85
CA SER A 29 -12.77 10.80 9.51
C SER A 29 -13.42 11.49 8.31
N GLN A 30 -13.40 12.82 8.27
CA GLN A 30 -13.89 13.59 7.12
C GLN A 30 -13.02 13.32 5.86
N ALA A 31 -11.70 13.19 6.03
CA ALA A 31 -10.79 12.83 4.93
C ALA A 31 -11.18 11.48 4.32
N TYR A 32 -11.47 10.46 5.14
CA TYR A 32 -11.96 9.17 4.64
C TYR A 32 -13.30 9.28 3.92
N GLN A 33 -14.26 10.09 4.41
CA GLN A 33 -15.52 10.30 3.70
C GLN A 33 -15.29 10.96 2.32
N THR A 34 -14.33 11.87 2.21
CA THR A 34 -13.93 12.47 0.93
C THR A 34 -13.27 11.43 0.01
N ALA A 35 -12.36 10.62 0.53
CA ALA A 35 -11.72 9.53 -0.22
C ALA A 35 -12.75 8.50 -0.73
N LEU A 36 -13.77 8.17 0.07
CA LEU A 36 -14.86 7.28 -0.35
C LEU A 36 -15.74 7.92 -1.46
N GLN A 37 -15.89 9.24 -1.49
CA GLN A 37 -16.55 9.94 -2.60
C GLN A 37 -15.68 9.88 -3.88
N VAL A 38 -14.35 10.07 -3.78
CA VAL A 38 -13.43 9.86 -4.91
C VAL A 38 -13.51 8.42 -5.41
N ARG A 39 -13.53 7.44 -4.48
CA ARG A 39 -13.73 6.02 -4.83
C ARG A 39 -15.01 5.83 -5.64
N LYS A 40 -16.11 6.43 -5.23
CA LYS A 40 -17.40 6.34 -5.95
C LYS A 40 -17.31 6.92 -7.37
N LEU A 41 -16.61 8.03 -7.56
CA LEU A 41 -16.40 8.62 -8.88
C LEU A 41 -15.59 7.67 -9.79
N ARG A 42 -14.56 7.02 -9.28
CA ARG A 42 -13.78 6.03 -10.03
C ARG A 42 -14.64 4.81 -10.43
N GLU A 43 -15.44 4.30 -9.50
CA GLU A 43 -16.39 3.20 -9.80
C GLU A 43 -17.40 3.60 -10.89
N VAL A 44 -17.97 4.83 -10.85
CA VAL A 44 -18.91 5.33 -11.86
C VAL A 44 -18.26 5.42 -13.25
N ARG A 45 -16.97 5.74 -13.34
CA ARG A 45 -16.25 5.74 -14.64
C ARG A 45 -15.78 4.34 -15.09
N GLY A 46 -16.09 3.27 -14.34
CA GLY A 46 -15.88 1.89 -14.73
C GLY A 46 -14.65 1.23 -14.10
N GLU A 47 -13.90 1.90 -13.25
CA GLU A 47 -12.78 1.29 -12.51
C GLU A 47 -13.29 0.33 -11.44
N GLN A 48 -12.53 -0.74 -11.21
CA GLN A 48 -12.89 -1.78 -10.27
C GLN A 48 -11.91 -1.82 -9.10
N PRO A 49 -12.39 -1.72 -7.84
CA PRO A 49 -11.54 -1.95 -6.69
C PRO A 49 -11.00 -3.38 -6.69
N ARG A 50 -9.71 -3.52 -6.37
CA ARG A 50 -8.97 -4.78 -6.33
C ARG A 50 -8.34 -5.05 -4.96
N GLY A 51 -8.60 -4.20 -3.99
CA GLY A 51 -8.08 -4.33 -2.63
C GLY A 51 -7.66 -3.01 -2.03
N TYR A 52 -6.67 -3.07 -1.14
CA TYR A 52 -6.27 -1.93 -0.35
C TYR A 52 -4.75 -1.86 -0.21
N LYS A 53 -4.24 -0.63 0.00
CA LYS A 53 -2.90 -0.37 0.48
C LYS A 53 -2.96 0.09 1.93
N ILE A 54 -1.94 -0.24 2.72
CA ILE A 54 -1.80 0.20 4.11
C ILE A 54 -0.55 1.08 4.22
N GLY A 55 -0.70 2.28 4.76
CA GLY A 55 0.41 3.21 5.00
C GLY A 55 0.55 3.56 6.47
N PHE A 56 1.63 4.28 6.83
CA PHE A 56 1.98 4.66 8.20
C PHE A 56 2.07 3.48 9.17
N THR A 57 2.59 2.35 8.71
CA THR A 57 2.75 1.14 9.52
C THR A 57 4.02 1.15 10.37
N ASN A 58 4.98 2.04 10.09
CA ASN A 58 6.19 2.20 10.88
C ASN A 58 5.94 3.17 12.05
N ARG A 59 5.93 2.65 13.29
CA ARG A 59 5.70 3.46 14.50
C ARG A 59 6.75 4.55 14.73
N SER A 60 7.96 4.43 14.17
CA SER A 60 9.02 5.43 14.33
C SER A 60 8.68 6.80 13.74
N ILE A 61 7.76 6.84 12.76
CA ILE A 61 7.30 8.07 12.13
C ILE A 61 6.00 8.63 12.74
N TRP A 62 5.34 7.91 13.63
CA TRP A 62 4.03 8.27 14.16
C TRP A 62 4.03 9.58 14.93
N GLU A 63 5.00 9.79 15.80
CA GLU A 63 5.14 11.04 16.56
C GLU A 63 5.35 12.25 15.62
N ARG A 64 6.18 12.07 14.58
CA ARG A 64 6.45 13.13 13.60
C ARG A 64 5.21 13.57 12.83
N TYR A 65 4.35 12.61 12.45
CA TYR A 65 3.14 12.89 11.66
C TYR A 65 1.87 12.96 12.51
N GLN A 66 1.99 12.82 13.85
CA GLN A 66 0.85 12.77 14.78
C GLN A 66 -0.19 11.72 14.38
N VAL A 67 0.28 10.56 13.95
CA VAL A 67 -0.51 9.37 13.55
C VAL A 67 -0.33 8.32 14.62
N PHE A 68 -1.39 7.61 14.97
CA PHE A 68 -1.33 6.54 15.98
C PHE A 68 -2.02 5.26 15.50
N GLU A 69 -2.38 5.23 14.22
CA GLU A 69 -2.95 4.06 13.54
C GLU A 69 -2.57 4.09 12.05
N PRO A 70 -2.57 2.94 11.35
CA PRO A 70 -2.31 2.92 9.91
C PRO A 70 -3.41 3.64 9.12
N ILE A 71 -3.02 4.27 8.02
CA ILE A 71 -3.97 4.76 7.01
C ILE A 71 -4.13 3.72 5.90
N TRP A 72 -5.18 3.87 5.10
CA TRP A 72 -5.43 3.00 3.96
C TRP A 72 -5.97 3.75 2.74
N GLY A 73 -5.75 3.14 1.56
CA GLY A 73 -6.30 3.60 0.29
C GLY A 73 -6.77 2.41 -0.55
N THR A 74 -7.53 2.69 -1.61
CA THR A 74 -8.03 1.65 -2.52
C THR A 74 -7.02 1.37 -3.63
N VAL A 75 -6.73 0.09 -3.88
CA VAL A 75 -6.02 -0.39 -5.07
C VAL A 75 -7.05 -0.67 -6.17
N TRP A 76 -6.75 -0.29 -7.41
CA TRP A 76 -7.66 -0.37 -8.54
C TRP A 76 -7.14 -1.34 -9.61
N ASN A 77 -8.05 -1.85 -10.45
CA ASN A 77 -7.64 -2.63 -11.63
C ASN A 77 -6.74 -1.84 -12.59
N THR A 78 -6.84 -0.52 -12.60
CA THR A 78 -6.00 0.38 -13.41
C THR A 78 -4.65 0.70 -12.77
N THR A 79 -4.48 0.44 -11.47
CA THR A 79 -3.25 0.70 -10.72
C THR A 79 -2.63 -0.59 -10.17
N LEU A 80 -3.04 -1.77 -10.65
CA LEU A 80 -2.53 -3.07 -10.23
C LEU A 80 -1.93 -3.80 -11.43
N THR A 81 -0.68 -4.21 -11.31
CA THR A 81 0.02 -5.03 -12.30
C THR A 81 0.64 -6.25 -11.64
N MET A 82 0.63 -7.39 -12.31
CA MET A 82 1.36 -8.59 -11.91
C MET A 82 2.70 -8.63 -12.66
N ALA A 83 3.78 -8.95 -11.95
CA ALA A 83 5.08 -9.19 -12.60
C ALA A 83 4.98 -10.36 -13.59
N ASN A 84 5.82 -10.35 -14.61
CA ASN A 84 5.90 -11.43 -15.59
C ASN A 84 6.51 -12.71 -14.98
N LEU A 85 6.55 -13.79 -15.75
CA LEU A 85 7.09 -15.08 -15.30
C LEU A 85 8.58 -15.04 -14.94
N GLN A 86 9.32 -14.04 -15.42
CA GLN A 86 10.72 -13.79 -15.12
C GLN A 86 10.92 -12.99 -13.83
N GLY A 87 9.83 -12.54 -13.18
CA GLY A 87 9.88 -11.68 -12.01
C GLY A 87 10.28 -10.25 -12.37
N GLU A 88 9.79 -9.73 -13.49
CA GLU A 88 10.04 -8.36 -13.93
C GLU A 88 8.73 -7.63 -14.24
N GLY A 89 8.74 -6.33 -14.05
CA GLY A 89 7.62 -5.47 -14.41
C GLY A 89 8.06 -4.10 -14.90
N THR A 90 7.18 -3.44 -15.63
CA THR A 90 7.38 -2.06 -16.11
C THR A 90 6.20 -1.21 -15.69
N VAL A 91 6.48 -0.01 -15.19
CA VAL A 91 5.45 0.95 -14.79
C VAL A 91 5.77 2.31 -15.39
N ASP A 92 4.76 2.90 -16.04
CA ASP A 92 4.80 4.28 -16.52
C ASP A 92 4.50 5.22 -15.35
N ILE A 93 5.46 6.10 -15.05
CA ILE A 93 5.35 7.09 -13.96
C ILE A 93 5.15 8.52 -14.47
N SER A 94 4.99 8.71 -15.77
CA SER A 94 4.96 10.03 -16.43
C SER A 94 3.81 10.94 -15.94
N HIS A 95 2.73 10.33 -15.43
CA HIS A 95 1.54 11.01 -14.93
C HIS A 95 1.44 10.98 -13.39
N MET A 96 2.49 10.53 -12.69
CA MET A 96 2.48 10.46 -11.23
C MET A 96 3.11 11.71 -10.61
N SER A 97 2.53 12.18 -9.51
CA SER A 97 3.01 13.34 -8.77
C SER A 97 4.09 12.95 -7.76
N GLN A 98 5.33 13.40 -7.96
CA GLN A 98 6.46 13.16 -7.05
C GLN A 98 6.61 11.69 -6.62
N PRO A 99 6.63 10.69 -7.56
CA PRO A 99 6.52 9.27 -7.21
C PRO A 99 7.69 8.78 -6.36
N ARG A 100 7.38 7.84 -5.44
CA ARG A 100 8.37 7.12 -4.62
C ARG A 100 8.07 5.64 -4.60
N LEU A 101 9.12 4.81 -4.39
CA LEU A 101 9.07 3.36 -4.34
C LEU A 101 9.09 2.83 -2.93
N GLU A 102 8.22 1.88 -2.65
CA GLU A 102 8.08 1.17 -1.38
C GLU A 102 8.09 -0.35 -1.61
N PRO A 103 9.13 -1.08 -1.18
CA PRO A 103 9.12 -2.53 -1.21
C PRO A 103 8.28 -3.08 -0.04
N GLU A 104 7.34 -3.97 -0.35
CA GLU A 104 6.33 -4.45 0.59
C GLU A 104 6.07 -5.96 0.48
N LEU A 105 5.35 -6.50 1.46
CA LEU A 105 4.65 -7.77 1.34
C LEU A 105 3.19 -7.52 0.96
N VAL A 106 2.67 -8.35 0.07
CA VAL A 106 1.28 -8.32 -0.39
C VAL A 106 0.59 -9.61 -0.02
N PHE A 107 -0.63 -9.52 0.54
CA PHE A 107 -1.54 -10.65 0.73
C PHE A 107 -2.63 -10.68 -0.34
N GLY A 108 -2.95 -11.89 -0.83
CA GLY A 108 -4.16 -12.15 -1.62
C GLY A 108 -5.21 -12.82 -0.75
N MET A 109 -6.41 -12.26 -0.74
CA MET A 109 -7.47 -12.71 0.15
C MET A 109 -8.31 -13.84 -0.46
N ARG A 110 -8.53 -14.91 0.28
CA ARG A 110 -9.41 -16.03 -0.08
C ARG A 110 -10.87 -15.72 0.20
N CYS A 111 -11.14 -15.00 1.26
CA CYS A 111 -12.49 -14.64 1.69
C CYS A 111 -12.46 -13.39 2.57
N THR A 112 -13.63 -12.84 2.86
CA THR A 112 -13.80 -11.80 3.88
C THR A 112 -13.47 -12.38 5.26
N PRO A 113 -12.52 -11.76 6.02
CA PRO A 113 -12.26 -12.19 7.39
C PRO A 113 -13.50 -12.09 8.29
N PRO A 114 -13.69 -12.99 9.29
CA PRO A 114 -14.84 -12.93 10.19
C PRO A 114 -14.87 -11.66 11.03
N ALA A 115 -15.97 -11.43 11.74
CA ALA A 115 -16.12 -10.24 12.60
C ALA A 115 -15.13 -10.28 13.80
N ASP A 116 -14.89 -11.46 14.34
CA ASP A 116 -13.89 -11.67 15.41
C ASP A 116 -12.50 -11.83 14.79
N LEU A 117 -11.77 -10.72 14.72
CA LEU A 117 -10.45 -10.64 14.08
C LEU A 117 -9.35 -11.10 15.03
N THR A 118 -8.71 -12.18 14.67
CA THR A 118 -7.50 -12.72 15.30
C THR A 118 -6.43 -12.99 14.24
N VAL A 119 -5.18 -13.17 14.62
CA VAL A 119 -4.13 -13.62 13.69
C VAL A 119 -4.48 -14.97 13.04
N GLN A 120 -5.19 -15.84 13.75
CA GLN A 120 -5.62 -17.12 13.21
C GLN A 120 -6.71 -16.94 12.16
N SER A 121 -7.76 -16.15 12.42
CA SER A 121 -8.83 -15.91 11.47
C SER A 121 -8.35 -15.16 10.21
N LEU A 122 -7.34 -14.27 10.35
CA LEU A 122 -6.70 -13.64 9.20
C LEU A 122 -5.90 -14.66 8.38
N PHE A 123 -5.10 -15.52 9.03
CA PHE A 123 -4.39 -16.60 8.36
C PHE A 123 -5.34 -17.47 7.52
N GLU A 124 -6.47 -17.86 8.08
CA GLU A 124 -7.49 -18.65 7.38
C GLU A 124 -8.17 -17.90 6.22
N SER A 125 -8.12 -16.56 6.22
CA SER A 125 -8.72 -15.71 5.20
C SER A 125 -7.76 -15.33 4.07
N ILE A 126 -6.46 -15.62 4.19
CA ILE A 126 -5.44 -15.37 3.17
C ILE A 126 -5.28 -16.61 2.29
N GLU A 127 -5.13 -16.42 0.99
CA GLU A 127 -4.86 -17.47 0.02
C GLU A 127 -3.37 -17.61 -0.30
N TRP A 128 -2.73 -16.47 -0.55
CA TRP A 128 -1.31 -16.39 -0.92
C TRP A 128 -0.67 -15.12 -0.39
N MET A 129 0.65 -15.10 -0.39
CA MET A 129 1.46 -13.91 -0.17
C MET A 129 2.45 -13.72 -1.31
N SER A 130 2.95 -12.49 -1.48
CA SER A 130 3.92 -12.14 -2.52
C SER A 130 4.79 -10.96 -2.08
N SER A 131 5.95 -10.81 -2.72
CA SER A 131 6.65 -9.54 -2.74
C SER A 131 5.86 -8.52 -3.57
N GLY A 132 5.94 -7.24 -3.21
CA GLY A 132 5.33 -6.14 -3.93
C GLY A 132 6.23 -4.93 -4.02
N PHE A 133 6.02 -4.13 -5.05
CA PHE A 133 6.44 -2.74 -5.07
C PHE A 133 5.19 -1.86 -5.12
N GLU A 134 4.97 -1.07 -4.09
CA GLU A 134 4.03 0.04 -4.19
C GLU A 134 4.78 1.27 -4.70
N ILE A 135 4.20 1.94 -5.70
CA ILE A 135 4.56 3.30 -6.05
C ILE A 135 3.54 4.20 -5.36
N VAL A 136 4.04 5.05 -4.49
CA VAL A 136 3.26 6.09 -3.81
C VAL A 136 3.53 7.44 -4.44
N GLN A 137 2.55 8.33 -4.38
CA GLN A 137 2.64 9.69 -4.89
C GLN A 137 2.08 10.68 -3.87
N SER A 138 2.48 11.94 -3.99
CA SER A 138 1.91 13.01 -3.20
C SER A 138 1.62 14.22 -4.07
N HIS A 139 0.39 14.72 -3.99
CA HIS A 139 -0.01 15.98 -4.64
C HIS A 139 0.29 17.21 -3.75
N SER A 140 0.78 16.98 -2.51
CA SER A 140 1.33 18.03 -1.65
C SER A 140 2.82 18.26 -1.96
N LEU A 141 3.18 19.50 -2.27
CA LEU A 141 4.54 19.88 -2.67
C LEU A 141 5.59 19.42 -1.62
N ASP A 142 6.69 18.83 -2.10
CA ASP A 142 7.81 18.33 -1.28
C ASP A 142 7.40 17.31 -0.21
N TRP A 143 6.28 16.60 -0.39
CA TRP A 143 5.75 15.65 0.59
C TRP A 143 5.44 16.28 1.96
N LYS A 144 5.08 17.56 1.98
CA LYS A 144 4.72 18.30 3.19
C LYS A 144 3.23 18.25 3.41
N PHE A 145 2.77 17.31 4.19
CA PHE A 145 1.35 17.04 4.43
C PHE A 145 1.07 16.73 5.90
N LYS A 146 -0.20 16.81 6.26
CA LYS A 146 -0.80 16.25 7.48
C LYS A 146 -1.44 14.90 7.15
N VAL A 147 -1.79 14.12 8.16
CA VAL A 147 -2.43 12.80 7.96
C VAL A 147 -3.71 12.89 7.16
N ALA A 148 -4.57 13.86 7.44
CA ALA A 148 -5.82 14.04 6.70
C ALA A 148 -5.57 14.30 5.20
N ASP A 149 -4.49 14.99 4.86
CA ASP A 149 -4.10 15.23 3.47
C ASP A 149 -3.76 13.92 2.77
N THR A 150 -2.99 13.04 3.42
CA THR A 150 -2.60 11.74 2.84
C THR A 150 -3.80 10.81 2.63
N VAL A 151 -4.75 10.79 3.56
CA VAL A 151 -6.00 10.05 3.41
C VAL A 151 -6.85 10.61 2.27
N THR A 152 -6.97 11.94 2.18
CA THR A 152 -7.66 12.62 1.09
C THR A 152 -7.01 12.33 -0.26
N ASP A 153 -5.68 12.17 -0.28
CA ASP A 153 -4.87 11.77 -1.44
C ASP A 153 -4.91 10.25 -1.68
N SER A 154 -6.02 9.60 -1.41
CA SER A 154 -6.24 8.16 -1.62
C SER A 154 -5.22 7.26 -0.91
N GLY A 155 -4.73 7.67 0.26
CA GLY A 155 -3.67 6.98 1.00
C GLY A 155 -2.30 7.05 0.31
N LEU A 156 -2.08 8.04 -0.56
CA LEU A 156 -0.89 8.22 -1.40
C LEU A 156 -0.69 7.12 -2.47
N HIS A 157 -1.69 6.29 -2.75
CA HIS A 157 -1.58 5.20 -3.71
C HIS A 157 -1.45 5.71 -5.16
N ALA A 158 -0.43 5.27 -5.87
CA ALA A 158 -0.29 5.48 -7.32
C ALA A 158 -0.37 4.16 -8.09
N HIS A 159 0.48 3.17 -7.76
CA HIS A 159 0.52 1.89 -8.46
C HIS A 159 1.03 0.76 -7.55
N LEU A 160 0.50 -0.45 -7.74
CA LEU A 160 0.98 -1.67 -7.09
C LEU A 160 1.43 -2.68 -8.13
N LEU A 161 2.69 -3.10 -8.06
CA LEU A 161 3.21 -4.24 -8.79
C LEU A 161 3.40 -5.41 -7.85
N VAL A 162 2.78 -6.56 -8.16
CA VAL A 162 2.80 -7.79 -7.35
C VAL A 162 3.71 -8.82 -8.03
N GLY A 163 4.63 -9.39 -7.26
CA GLY A 163 5.57 -10.41 -7.71
C GLY A 163 4.95 -11.82 -7.75
N LYS A 164 5.81 -12.83 -7.66
CA LYS A 164 5.38 -14.24 -7.68
C LYS A 164 4.61 -14.60 -6.41
N GLN A 165 3.39 -15.12 -6.60
CA GLN A 165 2.55 -15.60 -5.49
C GLN A 165 3.10 -16.89 -4.89
N VAL A 166 3.07 -16.96 -3.56
CA VAL A 166 3.40 -18.15 -2.77
C VAL A 166 2.13 -18.56 -2.00
N PRO A 167 1.57 -19.76 -2.24
CA PRO A 167 0.38 -20.22 -1.51
C PRO A 167 0.65 -20.27 -0.01
N LEU A 168 -0.22 -19.71 0.80
CA LEU A 168 0.02 -19.59 2.25
C LEU A 168 0.12 -20.95 2.95
N LYS A 169 -0.62 -21.96 2.46
CA LYS A 169 -0.54 -23.35 2.95
C LYS A 169 0.85 -23.99 2.84
N ASP A 170 1.71 -23.47 1.94
CA ASP A 170 3.07 -23.96 1.74
C ASP A 170 4.08 -23.22 2.65
N VAL A 171 3.62 -22.22 3.41
CA VAL A 171 4.45 -21.36 4.27
C VAL A 171 4.25 -21.64 5.75
N ALA A 172 3.00 -21.72 6.20
CA ALA A 172 2.65 -21.88 7.62
C ALA A 172 1.42 -22.75 7.80
N VAL A 173 1.26 -23.32 9.00
CA VAL A 173 0.12 -24.16 9.35
C VAL A 173 -0.92 -23.45 10.24
N ASN A 174 -0.55 -22.28 10.78
CA ASN A 174 -1.45 -21.44 11.61
C ASN A 174 -0.97 -19.98 11.65
N GLY A 175 -1.81 -19.09 12.19
CA GLY A 175 -1.54 -17.67 12.25
C GLY A 175 -0.35 -17.28 13.13
N ALA A 176 -0.12 -17.97 14.24
CA ALA A 176 1.03 -17.69 15.12
C ALA A 176 2.35 -17.98 14.40
N GLN A 177 2.45 -19.15 13.76
CA GLN A 177 3.63 -19.51 12.98
C GLN A 177 3.85 -18.51 11.83
N LEU A 178 2.80 -18.11 11.12
CA LEU A 178 2.92 -17.11 10.06
C LEU A 178 3.45 -15.78 10.61
N HIS A 179 2.91 -15.32 11.73
CA HIS A 179 3.39 -14.10 12.38
C HIS A 179 4.89 -14.16 12.68
N ASP A 180 5.36 -15.23 13.33
CA ASP A 180 6.75 -15.40 13.72
C ASP A 180 7.68 -15.47 12.49
N LEU A 181 7.29 -16.23 11.47
CA LEU A 181 8.03 -16.33 10.22
C LEU A 181 8.16 -14.97 9.52
N LEU A 182 7.06 -14.24 9.40
CA LEU A 182 7.06 -12.93 8.75
C LEU A 182 7.84 -11.89 9.56
N ALA A 183 7.71 -11.87 10.89
CA ALA A 183 8.47 -10.95 11.76
C ALA A 183 9.99 -11.15 11.65
N GLY A 184 10.44 -12.37 11.34
CA GLY A 184 11.85 -12.68 11.15
C GLY A 184 12.45 -12.28 9.81
N MET A 185 11.62 -11.83 8.84
CA MET A 185 12.09 -11.54 7.47
C MET A 185 12.81 -10.20 7.35
N SER A 186 13.76 -10.15 6.43
CA SER A 186 14.41 -8.93 5.96
C SER A 186 14.45 -8.86 4.44
N LEU A 187 14.66 -7.66 3.92
CA LEU A 187 14.87 -7.42 2.49
C LEU A 187 16.04 -6.46 2.25
N GLU A 188 16.60 -6.57 1.06
CA GLU A 188 17.51 -5.59 0.48
C GLU A 188 16.82 -4.90 -0.69
N LEU A 189 16.77 -3.57 -0.66
CA LEU A 189 16.36 -2.75 -1.80
C LEU A 189 17.60 -2.38 -2.60
N MET A 190 17.55 -2.60 -3.91
CA MET A 190 18.68 -2.38 -4.81
C MET A 190 18.31 -1.38 -5.91
N HIS A 191 19.27 -0.51 -6.23
CA HIS A 191 19.21 0.37 -7.38
C HIS A 191 20.54 0.32 -8.14
N ALA A 192 20.47 0.23 -9.48
CA ALA A 192 21.65 0.11 -10.34
C ALA A 192 22.65 -0.98 -9.89
N GLY A 193 22.14 -2.13 -9.44
CA GLY A 193 22.94 -3.29 -8.99
C GLY A 193 23.58 -3.13 -7.62
N LYS A 194 23.28 -2.08 -6.87
CA LYS A 194 23.82 -1.84 -5.51
C LYS A 194 22.68 -1.85 -4.48
N VAL A 195 22.96 -2.44 -3.32
CA VAL A 195 22.06 -2.32 -2.16
C VAL A 195 22.07 -0.87 -1.69
N VAL A 196 20.89 -0.26 -1.69
CA VAL A 196 20.71 1.13 -1.23
C VAL A 196 20.12 1.20 0.17
N GLU A 197 19.33 0.17 0.55
CA GLU A 197 18.76 0.08 1.88
C GLU A 197 18.42 -1.36 2.26
N LYS A 198 18.36 -1.64 3.57
CA LYS A 198 17.88 -2.89 4.15
C LYS A 198 16.66 -2.63 5.01
N GLY A 199 15.62 -3.42 4.84
CA GLY A 199 14.39 -3.34 5.59
C GLY A 199 14.09 -4.59 6.41
N HIS A 200 13.35 -4.43 7.49
CA HIS A 200 12.88 -5.53 8.32
C HIS A 200 11.35 -5.52 8.42
N ALA A 201 10.76 -6.69 8.36
CA ALA A 201 9.31 -6.86 8.42
C ALA A 201 8.70 -6.34 9.74
N THR A 202 9.48 -6.29 10.83
CA THR A 202 9.06 -5.69 12.09
C THR A 202 8.80 -4.18 12.02
N ASN A 203 9.29 -3.49 10.99
CA ASN A 203 9.00 -2.08 10.75
C ASN A 203 7.51 -1.83 10.47
N VAL A 204 6.76 -2.86 10.06
CA VAL A 204 5.34 -2.74 9.75
C VAL A 204 4.48 -3.35 10.86
N LEU A 205 4.34 -2.60 11.98
CA LEU A 205 3.51 -2.96 13.14
C LEU A 205 3.84 -4.35 13.72
N ASP A 206 5.14 -4.65 13.86
CA ASP A 206 5.71 -5.90 14.36
C ASP A 206 5.70 -7.07 13.35
N SER A 207 4.79 -7.10 12.40
CA SER A 207 4.80 -7.97 11.22
C SER A 207 3.75 -7.55 10.18
N PRO A 208 3.87 -7.95 8.91
CA PRO A 208 2.85 -7.75 7.89
C PRO A 208 1.46 -8.28 8.29
N LEU A 209 1.39 -9.41 9.01
CA LEU A 209 0.13 -9.97 9.48
C LEU A 209 -0.53 -9.08 10.55
N MET A 210 0.28 -8.45 11.42
CA MET A 210 -0.22 -7.50 12.39
C MET A 210 -0.66 -6.18 11.73
N ALA A 211 0.04 -5.73 10.69
CA ALA A 211 -0.40 -4.58 9.89
C ALA A 211 -1.78 -4.84 9.27
N LEU A 212 -2.00 -6.04 8.71
CA LEU A 212 -3.32 -6.46 8.21
C LEU A 212 -4.39 -6.45 9.31
N LEU A 213 -4.07 -6.94 10.52
CA LEU A 213 -5.00 -6.93 11.66
C LEU A 213 -5.41 -5.50 12.07
N HIS A 214 -4.46 -4.59 12.16
CA HIS A 214 -4.72 -3.19 12.48
C HIS A 214 -5.57 -2.52 11.39
N PHE A 215 -5.21 -2.74 10.13
CA PHE A 215 -5.96 -2.23 8.99
C PHE A 215 -7.42 -2.71 8.99
N MET A 216 -7.66 -4.00 9.16
CA MET A 216 -9.03 -4.56 9.17
C MET A 216 -9.90 -3.94 10.25
N LYS A 217 -9.32 -3.66 11.44
CA LYS A 217 -10.03 -2.96 12.52
C LYS A 217 -10.37 -1.52 12.13
N ALA A 218 -9.39 -0.78 11.60
CA ALA A 218 -9.57 0.61 11.16
C ALA A 218 -10.59 0.71 10.00
N LEU A 219 -10.49 -0.18 8.99
CA LEU A 219 -11.41 -0.23 7.87
C LEU A 219 -12.87 -0.41 8.33
N ARG A 220 -13.11 -1.36 9.24
CA ARG A 220 -14.46 -1.67 9.75
C ARG A 220 -15.03 -0.59 10.68
N GLN A 221 -14.18 0.26 11.25
CA GLN A 221 -14.60 1.42 12.03
C GLN A 221 -14.94 2.63 11.15
N CYS A 222 -14.53 2.63 9.88
CA CYS A 222 -14.81 3.73 8.95
C CYS A 222 -16.22 3.58 8.36
N PRO A 223 -17.16 4.51 8.66
CA PRO A 223 -18.53 4.42 8.14
C PRO A 223 -18.58 4.43 6.61
N GLY A 224 -19.26 3.45 6.03
CA GLY A 224 -19.44 3.32 4.58
C GLY A 224 -18.24 2.73 3.83
N ALA A 225 -17.14 2.40 4.51
CA ALA A 225 -16.03 1.70 3.87
C ALA A 225 -16.44 0.26 3.50
N PRO A 226 -16.21 -0.18 2.23
CA PRO A 226 -16.46 -1.57 1.85
C PRO A 226 -15.48 -2.50 2.55
N ASP A 227 -15.95 -3.65 3.05
CA ASP A 227 -15.09 -4.67 3.64
C ASP A 227 -14.22 -5.37 2.58
N VAL A 228 -13.17 -6.02 3.03
CA VAL A 228 -12.31 -6.88 2.20
C VAL A 228 -13.11 -8.08 1.71
N LYS A 229 -12.86 -8.52 0.49
CA LYS A 229 -13.53 -9.66 -0.15
C LYS A 229 -12.54 -10.63 -0.79
N ALA A 230 -13.02 -11.79 -1.19
CA ALA A 230 -12.24 -12.77 -1.94
C ALA A 230 -11.65 -12.14 -3.22
N GLY A 231 -10.37 -12.40 -3.48
CA GLY A 231 -9.62 -11.89 -4.63
C GLY A 231 -9.04 -10.48 -4.43
N ASP A 232 -9.31 -9.80 -3.32
CA ASP A 232 -8.65 -8.54 -3.00
C ASP A 232 -7.16 -8.77 -2.71
N VAL A 233 -6.32 -7.81 -3.12
CA VAL A 233 -4.91 -7.73 -2.75
C VAL A 233 -4.73 -6.67 -1.68
N ILE A 234 -3.84 -6.92 -0.70
CA ILE A 234 -3.59 -5.96 0.38
C ILE A 234 -2.09 -5.81 0.56
N THR A 235 -1.56 -4.59 0.36
CA THR A 235 -0.18 -4.25 0.72
C THR A 235 -0.09 -3.92 2.20
N THR A 236 1.06 -4.13 2.83
CA THR A 236 1.17 -4.11 4.30
C THR A 236 2.04 -2.99 4.86
N GLY A 237 2.50 -2.10 4.00
CA GLY A 237 3.41 -1.03 4.35
C GLY A 237 4.87 -1.34 4.03
N THR A 238 5.63 -0.29 3.76
CA THR A 238 7.04 -0.42 3.37
C THR A 238 7.93 -0.86 4.54
N TRP A 239 8.95 -1.66 4.22
CA TRP A 239 9.98 -2.08 5.18
C TRP A 239 11.20 -1.15 5.20
N THR A 240 11.28 -0.24 4.20
CA THR A 240 12.34 0.76 4.01
C THR A 240 11.77 2.17 4.00
N ASP A 241 12.60 3.17 3.77
CA ASP A 241 12.12 4.48 3.37
C ASP A 241 11.48 4.44 1.97
N ALA A 242 10.64 5.43 1.66
CA ALA A 242 10.05 5.63 0.34
C ALA A 242 11.04 6.38 -0.57
N TRP A 243 11.62 5.69 -1.56
CA TRP A 243 12.68 6.21 -2.42
C TRP A 243 12.15 6.99 -3.63
N PRO A 244 12.62 8.24 -3.88
CA PRO A 244 12.20 9.01 -5.06
C PRO A 244 12.51 8.28 -6.36
N LEU A 245 11.58 8.36 -7.32
CA LEU A 245 11.66 7.68 -8.61
C LEU A 245 11.86 8.66 -9.77
N LEU A 246 12.62 8.21 -10.76
CA LEU A 246 12.78 8.87 -12.06
C LEU A 246 12.60 7.85 -13.19
N ALA A 247 12.04 8.30 -14.32
CA ALA A 247 11.95 7.48 -15.53
C ALA A 247 13.34 6.98 -15.96
N GLY A 248 13.40 5.79 -16.51
CA GLY A 248 14.63 5.10 -16.91
C GLY A 248 15.34 4.36 -15.78
N GLN A 249 14.91 4.48 -14.54
CA GLN A 249 15.50 3.74 -13.42
C GLN A 249 15.00 2.30 -13.38
N THR A 250 15.86 1.43 -12.81
CA THR A 250 15.53 0.03 -12.51
C THR A 250 15.84 -0.24 -11.04
N TRP A 251 14.87 -0.83 -10.35
CA TRP A 251 14.94 -1.20 -8.95
C TRP A 251 14.70 -2.70 -8.77
N GLU A 252 15.30 -3.29 -7.74
CA GLU A 252 15.17 -4.72 -7.42
C GLU A 252 14.99 -4.89 -5.91
N SER A 253 14.13 -5.82 -5.50
CA SER A 253 14.03 -6.28 -4.11
C SER A 253 14.61 -7.68 -3.98
N ARG A 254 15.28 -7.97 -2.87
CA ARG A 254 15.73 -9.31 -2.48
C ARG A 254 15.30 -9.60 -1.06
N TYR A 255 14.63 -10.70 -0.88
CA TYR A 255 14.18 -11.17 0.42
C TYR A 255 15.12 -12.29 0.90
N ASP A 256 15.34 -12.38 2.21
CA ASP A 256 16.21 -13.40 2.81
C ASP A 256 15.54 -14.78 2.87
N SER A 257 14.22 -14.85 2.84
CA SER A 257 13.44 -16.08 2.92
C SER A 257 12.04 -15.92 2.36
N LEU A 258 11.32 -17.03 2.17
CA LEU A 258 9.91 -17.17 1.85
C LEU A 258 9.41 -16.50 0.55
N LEU A 259 9.91 -15.33 0.19
CA LEU A 259 9.49 -14.57 -0.98
C LEU A 259 10.60 -14.50 -2.03
N THR A 260 10.20 -14.58 -3.28
CA THR A 260 11.11 -14.25 -4.39
C THR A 260 11.07 -12.74 -4.61
N GLY A 261 12.25 -12.12 -4.59
CA GLY A 261 12.39 -10.74 -5.02
C GLY A 261 12.13 -10.58 -6.52
N PHE A 262 11.93 -9.36 -6.97
CA PHE A 262 11.69 -9.08 -8.38
C PHE A 262 12.19 -7.68 -8.76
N LYS A 263 12.16 -7.39 -10.07
CA LYS A 263 12.69 -6.17 -10.65
C LYS A 263 11.59 -5.32 -11.29
N ILE A 264 11.66 -4.01 -11.08
CA ILE A 264 10.80 -3.01 -11.73
C ILE A 264 11.64 -2.07 -12.59
N THR A 265 11.16 -1.78 -13.80
CA THR A 265 11.69 -0.74 -14.69
C THR A 265 10.66 0.37 -14.80
N LEU A 266 11.11 1.61 -14.69
CA LEU A 266 10.26 2.82 -14.75
C LEU A 266 10.39 3.47 -16.13
N VAL A 267 9.28 3.80 -16.73
CA VAL A 267 9.23 4.47 -18.04
C VAL A 267 8.44 5.76 -17.98
#